data_711bbdff018191819c8551aee0bc6133
#
_entry.id   711bbdff018191819c8551aee0bc6133
#
_cell.length_a   1.000
_cell.length_b   1.000
_cell.length_c   1.000
_cell.angle_alpha   90.00
_cell.angle_beta   90.00
_cell.angle_gamma   90.00
#
_symmetry.space_group_name_H-M   'P 1'
#
loop_
_entity.id
_entity.type
_entity.pdbx_description
1 polymer ?
#
loop_
_entity_poly.entity_id
_entity_poly.type
_entity_poly.pdbx_seq_one_letter_code
_entity_poly.pdbx_strand_id
1 'polypeptide(L)'
;MSKFRELVENLNDIKQWLSQSSSIKEGDKKVFDKDSGYNSSKDEQYIFDKLKEKYPDVIISYTDDRFINPETKRHFQSDLYIPSKDWFINYNKTWTHFSEPYNPNNPEHQADLRWLKSKAEPGNYYERTIKQWTITDPIKREVAKANGFRLIEFFNLREFENWYNNPELTYEEYKDPNPRRYDSDDYFKQKAQGLDPRGNDSDPYAD
;
A
#
# COMPACT_ATOMS: atom_id res chain seq x y z
N MET A 1 16.91 -12.30 19.52
CA MET A 1 17.27 -11.74 18.18
C MET A 1 16.54 -10.45 18.00
N SER A 2 17.10 -9.42 17.34
CA SER A 2 16.38 -8.15 17.16
C SER A 2 15.30 -8.34 16.11
N LYS A 3 14.13 -7.70 16.30
CA LYS A 3 12.99 -7.70 15.34
C LYS A 3 13.43 -7.29 13.92
N PHE A 4 14.45 -6.45 13.81
CA PHE A 4 15.05 -6.03 12.53
C PHE A 4 15.73 -7.20 11.80
N ARG A 5 16.48 -8.05 12.51
CA ARG A 5 17.17 -9.21 11.92
C ARG A 5 16.16 -10.23 11.36
N GLU A 6 15.08 -10.46 12.10
CA GLU A 6 13.99 -11.36 11.71
C GLU A 6 13.24 -10.84 10.47
N LEU A 7 13.01 -9.50 10.39
CA LEU A 7 12.45 -8.87 9.20
C LEU A 7 13.36 -9.03 7.98
N VAL A 8 14.66 -8.83 8.14
CA VAL A 8 15.65 -8.97 7.05
C VAL A 8 15.73 -10.40 6.56
N GLU A 9 15.73 -11.39 7.47
CA GLU A 9 15.74 -12.81 7.11
C GLU A 9 14.47 -13.18 6.32
N ASN A 10 13.29 -12.75 6.77
CA ASN A 10 12.03 -12.99 6.07
C ASN A 10 11.97 -12.32 4.69
N LEU A 11 12.47 -11.09 4.57
CA LEU A 11 12.58 -10.37 3.29
C LEU A 11 13.52 -11.10 2.32
N ASN A 12 14.62 -11.68 2.80
CA ASN A 12 15.55 -12.43 1.98
C ASN A 12 14.92 -13.73 1.45
N ASP A 13 14.17 -14.45 2.27
CA ASP A 13 13.46 -15.67 1.86
C ASP A 13 12.42 -15.36 0.76
N ILE A 14 11.67 -14.26 0.90
CA ILE A 14 10.71 -13.81 -0.11
C ILE A 14 11.41 -13.39 -1.39
N LYS A 15 12.52 -12.64 -1.30
CA LYS A 15 13.32 -12.24 -2.47
C LYS A 15 13.91 -13.45 -3.19
N GLN A 16 14.40 -14.45 -2.45
CA GLN A 16 14.90 -15.68 -3.02
C GLN A 16 13.79 -16.43 -3.76
N TRP A 17 12.60 -16.54 -3.18
CA TRP A 17 11.45 -17.16 -3.85
C TRP A 17 11.08 -16.41 -5.14
N LEU A 18 10.98 -15.06 -5.09
CA LEU A 18 10.71 -14.24 -6.27
C LEU A 18 11.76 -14.40 -7.37
N SER A 19 13.05 -14.52 -7.01
CA SER A 19 14.12 -14.70 -7.99
C SER A 19 14.07 -16.07 -8.70
N GLN A 20 13.52 -17.07 -8.03
CA GLN A 20 13.32 -18.41 -8.61
C GLN A 20 12.06 -18.50 -9.47
N SER A 21 11.05 -17.68 -9.17
CA SER A 21 9.77 -17.64 -9.90
C SER A 21 9.80 -16.73 -11.12
N SER A 22 10.64 -15.69 -11.11
CA SER A 22 10.66 -14.69 -12.17
C SER A 22 11.75 -14.91 -13.21
N SER A 23 11.36 -15.30 -14.41
CA SER A 23 12.13 -15.07 -15.62
C SER A 23 11.90 -13.65 -16.17
N ILE A 24 11.93 -12.63 -15.31
CA ILE A 24 11.68 -11.25 -15.74
C ILE A 24 12.84 -10.81 -16.61
N LYS A 25 12.59 -10.78 -17.92
CA LYS A 25 13.42 -10.00 -18.84
C LYS A 25 13.27 -8.53 -18.46
N GLU A 26 14.39 -7.93 -18.09
CA GLU A 26 14.52 -6.50 -17.91
C GLU A 26 14.28 -5.81 -19.27
N GLY A 27 13.04 -5.40 -19.52
CA GLY A 27 12.69 -4.81 -20.80
C GLY A 27 11.24 -4.42 -20.84
N ASP A 28 10.93 -3.25 -20.28
CA ASP A 28 10.07 -2.23 -20.88
C ASP A 28 10.03 -1.04 -19.96
N LYS A 29 10.90 -0.07 -20.22
CA LYS A 29 10.78 1.30 -19.68
C LYS A 29 9.52 1.90 -20.29
N LYS A 30 8.37 1.75 -19.64
CA LYS A 30 7.26 2.67 -19.88
C LYS A 30 7.71 4.05 -19.41
N VAL A 31 8.03 4.89 -20.35
CA VAL A 31 8.19 6.33 -20.13
C VAL A 31 6.84 6.80 -19.60
N PHE A 32 6.81 7.27 -18.36
CA PHE A 32 5.63 7.93 -17.81
C PHE A 32 5.41 9.20 -18.61
N ASP A 33 4.34 9.21 -19.39
CA ASP A 33 3.86 10.40 -20.09
C ASP A 33 3.40 11.41 -19.04
N LYS A 34 4.04 12.58 -19.02
CA LYS A 34 3.73 13.65 -18.07
C LYS A 34 2.32 14.24 -18.23
N ASP A 35 1.64 13.90 -19.30
CA ASP A 35 0.29 14.38 -19.64
C ASP A 35 -0.82 13.35 -19.35
N SER A 36 -0.49 12.15 -18.86
CA SER A 36 -1.51 11.23 -18.38
C SER A 36 -2.04 11.75 -17.04
N GLY A 37 -3.23 12.35 -17.05
CA GLY A 37 -3.91 12.82 -15.85
C GLY A 37 -3.90 11.73 -14.78
N TYR A 38 -3.46 12.09 -13.57
CA TYR A 38 -3.47 11.20 -12.41
C TYR A 38 -4.89 10.68 -12.19
N ASN A 39 -5.11 9.40 -12.44
CA ASN A 39 -6.38 8.73 -12.18
C ASN A 39 -6.50 8.45 -10.67
N SER A 40 -6.88 9.47 -9.91
CA SER A 40 -7.25 9.29 -8.51
C SER A 40 -8.56 8.50 -8.42
N SER A 41 -8.64 7.58 -7.46
CA SER A 41 -9.91 6.96 -7.11
C SER A 41 -10.85 8.01 -6.47
N LYS A 42 -12.17 7.74 -6.45
CA LYS A 42 -13.13 8.61 -5.75
C LYS A 42 -12.74 8.83 -4.29
N ASP A 43 -12.21 7.81 -3.65
CA ASP A 43 -11.78 7.87 -2.24
C ASP A 43 -10.55 8.77 -2.07
N GLU A 44 -9.56 8.68 -2.97
CA GLU A 44 -8.38 9.58 -2.93
C GLU A 44 -8.78 11.02 -3.15
N GLN A 45 -9.75 11.27 -4.05
CA GLN A 45 -10.29 12.62 -4.23
C GLN A 45 -11.02 13.13 -2.98
N TYR A 46 -11.84 12.28 -2.35
CA TYR A 46 -12.51 12.62 -1.08
C TYR A 46 -11.50 12.95 0.02
N ILE A 47 -10.46 12.12 0.18
CA ILE A 47 -9.38 12.34 1.15
C ILE A 47 -8.67 13.67 0.86
N PHE A 48 -8.35 13.94 -0.42
CA PHE A 48 -7.71 15.19 -0.81
C PHE A 48 -8.57 16.40 -0.48
N ASP A 49 -9.87 16.39 -0.82
CA ASP A 49 -10.78 17.50 -0.58
C ASP A 49 -10.91 17.76 0.92
N LYS A 50 -11.05 16.71 1.73
CA LYS A 50 -11.07 16.82 3.20
C LYS A 50 -9.76 17.37 3.78
N LEU A 51 -8.63 16.89 3.29
CA LEU A 51 -7.34 17.40 3.74
C LEU A 51 -7.14 18.86 3.36
N LYS A 52 -7.60 19.28 2.19
CA LYS A 52 -7.48 20.65 1.72
C LYS A 52 -8.26 21.65 2.57
N GLU A 53 -9.37 21.23 3.19
CA GLU A 53 -10.11 22.05 4.16
C GLU A 53 -9.23 22.40 5.38
N LYS A 54 -8.40 21.46 5.86
CA LYS A 54 -7.59 21.56 7.07
C LYS A 54 -6.15 21.96 6.80
N TYR A 55 -5.61 21.54 5.65
CA TYR A 55 -4.24 21.76 5.20
C TYR A 55 -4.24 22.30 3.77
N PRO A 56 -4.35 23.62 3.56
CA PRO A 56 -4.48 24.22 2.23
C PRO A 56 -3.29 23.97 1.30
N ASP A 57 -2.13 23.60 1.86
CA ASP A 57 -0.89 23.31 1.16
C ASP A 57 -0.75 21.84 0.71
N VAL A 58 -1.77 21.00 0.91
CA VAL A 58 -1.72 19.60 0.48
C VAL A 58 -1.49 19.46 -1.02
N ILE A 59 -0.61 18.56 -1.39
CA ILE A 59 -0.17 18.28 -2.78
C ILE A 59 -0.55 16.84 -3.14
N ILE A 60 -1.07 16.63 -4.36
CA ILE A 60 -1.34 15.29 -4.92
C ILE A 60 -0.08 14.76 -5.63
N SER A 61 0.16 13.46 -5.51
CA SER A 61 1.20 12.76 -6.26
C SER A 61 2.61 13.36 -6.06
N TYR A 62 3.15 13.19 -4.86
CA TYR A 62 4.42 13.80 -4.48
C TYR A 62 5.57 12.80 -4.41
N THR A 63 6.74 13.23 -4.86
CA THR A 63 8.02 12.51 -4.71
C THR A 63 9.06 13.41 -4.05
N ASP A 64 9.95 12.82 -3.25
CA ASP A 64 10.98 13.54 -2.51
C ASP A 64 12.32 12.81 -2.61
N ASP A 65 13.43 13.54 -2.73
CA ASP A 65 14.78 12.99 -2.80
C ASP A 65 15.21 12.24 -1.53
N ARG A 66 14.56 12.52 -0.41
CA ARG A 66 14.73 11.76 0.84
C ARG A 66 13.99 10.42 0.83
N PHE A 67 13.04 10.22 -0.11
CA PHE A 67 12.15 9.08 -0.15
C PHE A 67 12.48 8.16 -1.32
N ILE A 68 13.68 7.59 -1.28
CA ILE A 68 14.25 6.73 -2.33
C ILE A 68 14.34 5.30 -1.84
N ASN A 69 13.88 4.35 -2.67
CA ASN A 69 14.11 2.93 -2.45
C ASN A 69 15.62 2.63 -2.54
N PRO A 70 16.27 2.17 -1.48
CA PRO A 70 17.73 1.97 -1.45
C PRO A 70 18.20 0.86 -2.40
N GLU A 71 17.32 -0.06 -2.80
CA GLU A 71 17.65 -1.17 -3.70
C GLU A 71 17.51 -0.77 -5.16
N THR A 72 16.37 -0.16 -5.53
CA THR A 72 16.07 0.18 -6.93
C THR A 72 16.53 1.56 -7.35
N LYS A 73 16.91 2.40 -6.39
CA LYS A 73 17.28 3.82 -6.59
C LYS A 73 16.16 4.67 -7.19
N ARG A 74 14.91 4.20 -7.09
CA ARG A 74 13.73 4.94 -7.55
C ARG A 74 13.07 5.63 -6.37
N HIS A 75 12.51 6.81 -6.61
CA HIS A 75 11.69 7.50 -5.63
C HIS A 75 10.46 6.66 -5.29
N PHE A 76 10.09 6.65 -4.02
CA PHE A 76 8.74 6.29 -3.64
C PHE A 76 7.82 7.47 -3.94
N GLN A 77 6.65 7.16 -4.42
CA GLN A 77 5.59 8.13 -4.62
C GLN A 77 4.64 8.07 -3.43
N SER A 78 4.19 9.24 -2.97
CA SER A 78 3.06 9.37 -2.06
C SER A 78 1.85 9.88 -2.80
N ASP A 79 0.67 9.37 -2.45
CA ASP A 79 -0.57 9.83 -3.07
C ASP A 79 -0.84 11.29 -2.70
N LEU A 80 -0.54 11.66 -1.46
CA LEU A 80 -0.68 13.01 -0.94
C LEU A 80 0.53 13.40 -0.07
N TYR A 81 0.80 14.71 -0.01
CA TYR A 81 1.85 15.28 0.85
C TYR A 81 1.38 16.59 1.46
N ILE A 82 1.67 16.82 2.74
CA ILE A 82 1.38 18.07 3.45
C ILE A 82 2.70 18.74 3.81
N PRO A 83 3.17 19.73 3.04
CA PRO A 83 4.47 20.39 3.24
C PRO A 83 4.64 21.02 4.62
N SER A 84 3.61 21.71 5.13
CA SER A 84 3.64 22.38 6.44
C SER A 84 3.85 21.43 7.62
N LYS A 85 3.63 20.12 7.41
CA LYS A 85 3.75 19.07 8.43
C LYS A 85 4.85 18.07 8.13
N ASP A 86 5.42 18.08 6.92
CA ASP A 86 6.29 17.03 6.39
C ASP A 86 5.65 15.62 6.48
N TRP A 87 4.35 15.53 6.14
CA TRP A 87 3.59 14.30 6.19
C TRP A 87 3.36 13.72 4.80
N PHE A 88 3.82 12.51 4.62
CA PHE A 88 3.62 11.70 3.42
C PHE A 88 2.42 10.78 3.66
N ILE A 89 1.42 10.82 2.78
CA ILE A 89 0.16 10.11 2.97
C ILE A 89 -0.08 9.18 1.80
N ASN A 90 -0.42 7.92 2.10
CA ASN A 90 -0.78 6.91 1.12
C ASN A 90 -2.15 6.32 1.43
N TYR A 91 -2.95 6.13 0.39
CA TYR A 91 -4.20 5.42 0.47
C TYR A 91 -4.07 4.04 -0.20
N ASN A 92 -3.82 3.04 0.60
CA ASN A 92 -3.45 1.68 0.18
C ASN A 92 -4.69 0.76 0.00
N LYS A 93 -5.84 1.28 -0.45
CA LYS A 93 -7.09 0.51 -0.63
C LYS A 93 -6.99 -0.60 -1.68
N THR A 94 -5.95 -0.64 -2.45
CA THR A 94 -5.82 -1.63 -3.51
C THR A 94 -5.46 -3.00 -2.93
N TRP A 95 -6.00 -4.05 -3.55
CA TRP A 95 -5.69 -5.44 -3.22
C TRP A 95 -4.18 -5.79 -3.29
N THR A 96 -3.33 -4.94 -3.89
CA THR A 96 -1.86 -5.09 -3.87
C THR A 96 -1.22 -4.82 -2.52
N HIS A 97 -1.89 -4.07 -1.65
CA HIS A 97 -1.40 -3.70 -0.31
C HIS A 97 -2.09 -4.48 0.82
N PHE A 98 -3.07 -5.31 0.48
CA PHE A 98 -3.99 -5.91 1.47
C PHE A 98 -4.71 -4.87 2.33
N SER A 99 -5.31 -5.33 3.44
CA SER A 99 -6.09 -4.47 4.34
C SER A 99 -5.30 -3.90 5.50
N GLU A 100 -4.02 -4.24 5.60
CA GLU A 100 -3.15 -3.81 6.69
C GLU A 100 -1.65 -4.05 6.36
N PRO A 101 -0.71 -3.41 7.08
CA PRO A 101 0.72 -3.63 6.92
C PRO A 101 1.12 -5.09 7.13
N TYR A 102 1.98 -5.63 6.25
CA TYR A 102 2.48 -6.99 6.39
C TYR A 102 3.21 -7.22 7.73
N ASN A 103 2.79 -8.24 8.45
CA ASN A 103 3.44 -8.71 9.66
C ASN A 103 3.81 -10.20 9.48
N PRO A 104 5.11 -10.54 9.38
CA PRO A 104 5.55 -11.92 9.21
C PRO A 104 5.18 -12.84 10.38
N ASN A 105 4.94 -12.30 11.55
CA ASN A 105 4.56 -13.05 12.75
C ASN A 105 3.04 -13.24 12.89
N ASN A 106 2.24 -12.66 11.99
CA ASN A 106 0.80 -12.87 11.96
C ASN A 106 0.47 -14.17 11.19
N PRO A 107 -0.13 -15.21 11.83
CA PRO A 107 -0.45 -16.47 11.17
C PRO A 107 -1.39 -16.31 9.97
N GLU A 108 -2.27 -15.33 10.00
CA GLU A 108 -3.21 -15.03 8.93
C GLU A 108 -2.49 -14.42 7.72
N HIS A 109 -1.54 -13.49 7.94
CA HIS A 109 -0.69 -12.97 6.86
C HIS A 109 0.16 -14.07 6.23
N GLN A 110 0.61 -15.04 7.02
CA GLN A 110 1.33 -16.19 6.49
C GLN A 110 0.43 -17.11 5.66
N ALA A 111 -0.86 -17.25 6.03
CA ALA A 111 -1.83 -18.00 5.24
C ALA A 111 -2.12 -17.29 3.91
N ASP A 112 -2.35 -15.98 3.94
CA ASP A 112 -2.55 -15.15 2.75
C ASP A 112 -1.35 -15.20 1.82
N LEU A 113 -0.13 -15.11 2.37
CA LEU A 113 1.09 -15.22 1.59
C LEU A 113 1.24 -16.60 0.92
N ARG A 114 0.93 -17.70 1.62
CA ARG A 114 0.93 -19.04 1.02
C ARG A 114 -0.07 -19.14 -0.12
N TRP A 115 -1.26 -18.60 0.07
CA TRP A 115 -2.28 -18.56 -0.97
C TRP A 115 -1.82 -17.75 -2.19
N LEU A 116 -1.30 -16.51 -1.99
CA LEU A 116 -0.74 -15.70 -3.08
C LEU A 116 0.35 -16.46 -3.85
N LYS A 117 1.27 -17.12 -3.14
CA LYS A 117 2.35 -17.91 -3.75
C LYS A 117 1.81 -19.07 -4.59
N SER A 118 0.69 -19.68 -4.20
CA SER A 118 0.06 -20.76 -4.96
C SER A 118 -0.55 -20.30 -6.29
N LYS A 119 -0.79 -19.00 -6.46
CA LYS A 119 -1.38 -18.37 -7.66
C LYS A 119 -0.39 -17.56 -8.46
N ALA A 120 0.80 -17.32 -7.90
CA ALA A 120 1.79 -16.47 -8.51
C ALA A 120 2.46 -17.15 -9.70
N GLU A 121 2.53 -16.41 -10.80
CA GLU A 121 3.27 -16.74 -12.02
C GLU A 121 4.10 -15.52 -12.43
N PRO A 122 5.20 -15.70 -13.17
CA PRO A 122 6.08 -14.60 -13.58
C PRO A 122 5.33 -13.44 -14.22
N GLY A 123 5.45 -12.25 -13.64
CA GLY A 123 4.85 -11.02 -14.15
C GLY A 123 3.34 -10.88 -13.92
N ASN A 124 2.70 -11.87 -13.31
CA ASN A 124 1.29 -11.76 -13.03
C ASN A 124 1.00 -10.85 -11.82
N TYR A 125 -0.27 -10.64 -11.58
CA TYR A 125 -0.74 -9.78 -10.50
C TYR A 125 -0.35 -10.30 -9.12
N TYR A 126 -0.43 -11.59 -8.86
CA TYR A 126 -0.15 -12.17 -7.54
C TYR A 126 1.33 -12.01 -7.15
N GLU A 127 2.25 -12.17 -8.10
CA GLU A 127 3.67 -11.90 -7.89
C GLU A 127 3.90 -10.43 -7.52
N ARG A 128 3.24 -9.49 -8.23
CA ARG A 128 3.32 -8.06 -7.93
C ARG A 128 2.77 -7.73 -6.54
N THR A 129 1.66 -8.35 -6.16
CA THR A 129 1.06 -8.19 -4.83
C THR A 129 2.01 -8.68 -3.73
N ILE A 130 2.58 -9.87 -3.87
CA ILE A 130 3.57 -10.38 -2.92
C ILE A 130 4.70 -9.37 -2.76
N LYS A 131 5.30 -8.94 -3.87
CA LYS A 131 6.41 -7.98 -3.85
C LYS A 131 6.02 -6.65 -3.20
N GLN A 132 4.85 -6.11 -3.55
CA GLN A 132 4.37 -4.85 -2.99
C GLN A 132 4.16 -4.94 -1.49
N TRP A 133 3.30 -5.85 -1.06
CA TRP A 133 2.88 -5.99 0.34
C TRP A 133 4.01 -6.40 1.29
N THR A 134 4.87 -7.37 0.86
CA THR A 134 5.85 -7.99 1.75
C THR A 134 7.26 -7.40 1.66
N ILE A 135 7.58 -6.65 0.59
CA ILE A 135 8.92 -6.08 0.37
C ILE A 135 8.85 -4.56 0.21
N THR A 136 8.11 -4.06 -0.79
CA THR A 136 8.15 -2.64 -1.15
C THR A 136 7.60 -1.76 -0.04
N ASP A 137 6.43 -2.10 0.52
CA ASP A 137 5.80 -1.33 1.59
C ASP A 137 6.60 -1.36 2.89
N PRO A 138 7.13 -2.50 3.37
CA PRO A 138 8.05 -2.52 4.51
C PRO A 138 9.31 -1.65 4.29
N ILE A 139 9.95 -1.73 3.11
CA ILE A 139 11.10 -0.87 2.80
C ILE A 139 10.69 0.60 2.83
N LYS A 140 9.54 0.95 2.27
CA LYS A 140 9.01 2.31 2.26
C LYS A 140 8.86 2.86 3.68
N ARG A 141 8.31 2.08 4.61
CA ARG A 141 8.17 2.45 6.04
C ARG A 141 9.52 2.64 6.73
N GLU A 142 10.48 1.75 6.50
CA GLU A 142 11.82 1.86 7.09
C GLU A 142 12.58 3.08 6.56
N VAL A 143 12.46 3.40 5.27
CA VAL A 143 13.06 4.61 4.68
C VAL A 143 12.44 5.88 5.28
N ALA A 144 11.11 5.92 5.42
CA ALA A 144 10.44 7.03 6.08
C ALA A 144 10.96 7.25 7.51
N LYS A 145 11.03 6.18 8.29
CA LYS A 145 11.52 6.18 9.66
C LYS A 145 12.98 6.62 9.74
N ALA A 146 13.85 6.11 8.86
CA ALA A 146 15.28 6.45 8.84
C ALA A 146 15.52 7.92 8.50
N ASN A 147 14.67 8.54 7.70
CA ASN A 147 14.76 9.95 7.32
C ASN A 147 13.97 10.88 8.26
N GLY A 148 13.28 10.35 9.26
CA GLY A 148 12.63 11.13 10.29
C GLY A 148 11.34 11.84 9.85
N PHE A 149 10.75 11.48 8.71
CA PHE A 149 9.45 12.02 8.31
C PHE A 149 8.30 11.04 8.57
N ARG A 150 7.10 11.58 8.67
CA ARG A 150 5.92 10.79 9.00
C ARG A 150 5.25 10.26 7.73
N LEU A 151 5.27 8.94 7.57
CA LEU A 151 4.46 8.22 6.59
C LEU A 151 3.15 7.78 7.25
N ILE A 152 2.03 8.21 6.68
CA ILE A 152 0.67 7.91 7.12
C ILE A 152 0.04 7.04 6.04
N GLU A 153 -0.52 5.90 6.43
CA GLU A 153 -1.09 4.93 5.51
C GLU A 153 -2.51 4.60 5.93
N PHE A 154 -3.45 4.66 4.99
CA PHE A 154 -4.84 4.24 5.20
C PHE A 154 -5.16 3.09 4.25
N PHE A 155 -5.80 2.06 4.76
CA PHE A 155 -6.25 0.91 3.98
C PHE A 155 -7.75 0.96 3.69
N ASN A 156 -8.49 1.88 4.33
CA ASN A 156 -9.89 2.18 4.10
C ASN A 156 -10.24 3.60 4.59
N LEU A 157 -11.44 4.08 4.22
CA LEU A 157 -11.88 5.43 4.60
C LEU A 157 -12.12 5.59 6.11
N ARG A 158 -12.50 4.52 6.83
CA ARG A 158 -12.68 4.58 8.29
C ARG A 158 -11.37 4.94 8.99
N GLU A 159 -10.26 4.36 8.55
CA GLU A 159 -8.93 4.70 9.08
C GLU A 159 -8.58 6.16 8.83
N PHE A 160 -8.87 6.66 7.63
CA PHE A 160 -8.70 8.07 7.32
C PHE A 160 -9.54 8.96 8.23
N GLU A 161 -10.82 8.68 8.42
CA GLU A 161 -11.72 9.47 9.25
C GLU A 161 -11.31 9.46 10.73
N ASN A 162 -10.91 8.29 11.25
CA ASN A 162 -10.39 8.18 12.61
C ASN A 162 -9.16 9.07 12.80
N TRP A 163 -8.21 9.00 11.87
CA TRP A 163 -7.01 9.82 11.90
C TRP A 163 -7.31 11.31 11.65
N TYR A 164 -8.19 11.64 10.72
CA TYR A 164 -8.51 13.02 10.36
C TYR A 164 -9.06 13.82 11.55
N ASN A 165 -9.85 13.18 12.41
CA ASN A 165 -10.37 13.77 13.64
C ASN A 165 -9.28 14.01 14.69
N ASN A 166 -8.25 13.17 14.73
CA ASN A 166 -7.09 13.32 15.59
C ASN A 166 -5.79 12.91 14.87
N PRO A 167 -5.14 13.83 14.14
CA PRO A 167 -3.96 13.51 13.31
C PRO A 167 -2.71 13.10 14.09
N GLU A 168 -2.70 13.23 15.40
CA GLU A 168 -1.56 12.79 16.22
C GLU A 168 -1.59 11.29 16.53
N LEU A 169 -2.69 10.60 16.25
CA LEU A 169 -2.81 9.16 16.44
C LEU A 169 -1.77 8.39 15.63
N THR A 170 -1.25 7.33 16.23
CA THR A 170 -0.41 6.32 15.57
C THR A 170 -1.28 5.38 14.73
N TYR A 171 -0.67 4.58 13.85
CA TYR A 171 -1.41 3.59 13.05
C TYR A 171 -2.22 2.65 13.94
N GLU A 172 -1.65 2.15 15.02
CA GLU A 172 -2.32 1.24 15.95
C GLU A 172 -3.56 1.84 16.63
N GLU A 173 -3.62 3.18 16.73
CA GLU A 173 -4.74 3.90 17.35
C GLU A 173 -5.86 4.24 16.36
N TYR A 174 -5.54 4.51 15.07
CA TYR A 174 -6.56 4.85 14.08
C TYR A 174 -6.95 3.70 13.16
N LYS A 175 -6.19 2.59 13.14
CA LYS A 175 -6.50 1.45 12.27
C LYS A 175 -7.91 0.92 12.51
N ASP A 176 -8.49 0.34 11.49
CA ASP A 176 -9.75 -0.37 11.61
C ASP A 176 -9.53 -1.65 12.44
N PRO A 177 -10.21 -1.83 13.59
CA PRO A 177 -10.08 -3.04 14.40
C PRO A 177 -10.62 -4.30 13.69
N ASN A 178 -11.45 -4.11 12.64
CA ASN A 178 -12.01 -5.17 11.83
C ASN A 178 -11.77 -4.88 10.34
N PRO A 179 -10.49 -4.85 9.90
CA PRO A 179 -10.20 -4.60 8.50
C PRO A 179 -10.89 -5.70 7.68
N ARG A 180 -11.60 -5.29 6.61
CA ARG A 180 -12.17 -6.27 5.67
C ARG A 180 -11.01 -7.07 5.09
N ARG A 181 -10.88 -8.30 5.55
CA ARG A 181 -10.04 -9.27 4.87
C ARG A 181 -10.74 -9.65 3.59
N TYR A 182 -10.08 -9.45 2.50
CA TYR A 182 -10.53 -10.05 1.27
C TYR A 182 -10.44 -11.56 1.47
N ASP A 183 -11.59 -12.21 1.69
CA ASP A 183 -11.70 -13.64 1.43
C ASP A 183 -11.40 -13.79 -0.06
N SER A 184 -10.17 -14.17 -0.31
CA SER A 184 -9.55 -14.13 -1.63
C SER A 184 -10.35 -14.95 -2.64
N ASP A 185 -10.94 -16.07 -2.21
CA ASP A 185 -11.72 -16.93 -3.10
C ASP A 185 -13.06 -16.29 -3.49
N ASP A 186 -13.72 -15.59 -2.58
CA ASP A 186 -14.95 -14.88 -2.89
C ASP A 186 -14.72 -13.63 -3.71
N TYR A 187 -13.66 -12.88 -3.46
CA TYR A 187 -13.27 -11.73 -4.28
C TYR A 187 -13.09 -12.12 -5.75
N PHE A 188 -12.35 -13.21 -6.00
CA PHE A 188 -12.07 -13.63 -7.38
C PHE A 188 -13.24 -14.31 -8.05
N LYS A 189 -14.07 -15.02 -7.29
CA LYS A 189 -15.33 -15.58 -7.82
C LYS A 189 -16.28 -14.46 -8.26
N GLN A 190 -16.44 -13.42 -7.45
CA GLN A 190 -17.29 -12.28 -7.78
C GLN A 190 -16.73 -11.48 -8.99
N LYS A 191 -15.41 -11.25 -9.03
CA LYS A 191 -14.77 -10.59 -10.16
C LYS A 191 -14.86 -11.41 -11.46
N ALA A 192 -14.72 -12.74 -11.37
CA ALA A 192 -14.91 -13.63 -12.52
C ALA A 192 -16.36 -13.64 -13.03
N GLN A 193 -17.33 -13.32 -12.17
CA GLN A 193 -18.74 -13.14 -12.51
C GLN A 193 -19.09 -11.73 -13.00
N GLY A 194 -18.09 -10.83 -13.14
CA GLY A 194 -18.31 -9.44 -13.53
C GLY A 194 -18.89 -8.56 -12.42
N LEU A 195 -18.98 -9.07 -11.20
CA LEU A 195 -19.38 -8.31 -10.02
C LEU A 195 -18.19 -7.54 -9.49
N ASP A 196 -18.40 -6.32 -8.98
CA ASP A 196 -17.35 -5.60 -8.26
C ASP A 196 -17.27 -6.15 -6.83
N PRO A 197 -16.27 -6.99 -6.51
CA PRO A 197 -16.17 -7.60 -5.18
C PRO A 197 -15.84 -6.58 -4.08
N ARG A 198 -15.55 -5.34 -4.45
CA ARG A 198 -15.38 -4.22 -3.51
C ARG A 198 -16.72 -3.76 -2.95
N GLY A 199 -17.80 -4.42 -3.40
CA GLY A 199 -19.18 -4.33 -2.94
C GLY A 199 -19.57 -2.91 -2.57
N ASN A 200 -20.30 -2.25 -3.44
CA ASN A 200 -20.97 -0.99 -3.12
C ASN A 200 -21.92 -1.08 -1.91
N ASP A 201 -22.06 -2.26 -1.31
CA ASP A 201 -23.08 -2.53 -0.30
C ASP A 201 -22.78 -2.00 1.09
N SER A 202 -21.65 -1.29 1.26
CA SER A 202 -21.34 -0.70 2.57
C SER A 202 -20.43 0.53 2.49
N ASP A 203 -20.27 1.14 1.33
CA ASP A 203 -19.70 2.47 1.22
C ASP A 203 -20.84 3.48 1.50
N PRO A 204 -20.87 4.14 2.69
CA PRO A 204 -21.90 5.13 2.98
C PRO A 204 -21.83 6.35 2.07
N TYR A 205 -20.84 6.40 1.16
CA TYR A 205 -20.57 7.48 0.20
C TYR A 205 -20.68 7.00 -1.26
N ALA A 206 -21.29 5.82 -1.51
CA ALA A 206 -21.42 5.23 -2.84
C ALA A 206 -22.58 5.81 -3.68
N ASP A 207 -23.19 6.93 -3.29
CA ASP A 207 -24.21 7.68 -4.05
C ASP A 207 -23.62 8.94 -4.71
#